data_13b0bb7b03da7a2e1f887b23a1604dd7
#
_entry.id   13b0bb7b03da7a2e1f887b23a1604dd7
#
_cell.length_a   1.000
_cell.length_b   1.000
_cell.length_c   1.000
_cell.angle_alpha   90.00
_cell.angle_beta   90.00
_cell.angle_gamma   90.00
#
_symmetry.space_group_name_H-M   'P 1'
#
loop_
_entity.id
_entity.type
_entity.pdbx_description
1 polymer ?
#
loop_
_entity_poly.entity_id
_entity_poly.type
_entity_poly.pdbx_seq_one_letter_code
_entity_poly.pdbx_strand_id
1 'polypeptide(L)'
;LLITSAAFIYAYSDNPYFTITKKDVSVKFPAYFPKPVYAFENNKPTPAGFVLGRMLFYDPILSRDSSTSCASCHQRFAAFAHIDHALSHGINGLIGKRNVPAIQNMIWQSSFMWDGAVNHLEQQPLAPITNPVEMDNELITLMNKLQVISQWFTYLL
;
A
#
# COMPACT_ATOMS: atom_id res chain seq x y z
N LEU A 1 -25.96 -1.48 5.30
CA LEU A 1 -25.40 -0.97 6.57
C LEU A 1 -24.36 0.10 6.23
N LEU A 2 -24.82 1.34 6.13
CA LEU A 2 -24.00 2.53 5.93
C LEU A 2 -23.32 2.90 7.25
N ILE A 3 -22.21 2.29 7.57
CA ILE A 3 -21.36 2.75 8.68
C ILE A 3 -20.13 3.44 8.05
N THR A 4 -20.36 4.65 7.67
CA THR A 4 -19.63 5.87 8.02
C THR A 4 -18.18 5.96 7.53
N SER A 5 -18.05 6.40 6.29
CA SER A 5 -16.84 7.07 5.79
C SER A 5 -16.39 8.25 6.69
N ALA A 6 -17.28 8.83 7.49
CA ALA A 6 -16.99 9.92 8.42
C ALA A 6 -16.12 9.49 9.62
N ALA A 7 -16.34 8.30 10.19
CA ALA A 7 -15.54 7.83 11.34
C ALA A 7 -14.08 7.50 10.98
N PHE A 8 -13.83 7.17 9.71
CA PHE A 8 -12.47 6.87 9.23
C PHE A 8 -11.62 8.14 9.03
N ILE A 9 -12.25 9.25 8.71
CA ILE A 9 -11.56 10.56 8.57
C ILE A 9 -11.17 11.11 9.94
N TYR A 10 -12.00 10.90 10.97
CA TYR A 10 -11.74 11.40 12.33
C TYR A 10 -10.53 10.74 13.02
N ALA A 11 -10.27 9.47 12.77
CA ALA A 11 -9.15 8.77 13.41
C ALA A 11 -7.75 9.20 12.91
N TYR A 12 -7.67 10.02 11.84
CA TYR A 12 -6.42 10.51 11.27
C TYR A 12 -6.13 11.98 11.55
N SER A 13 -7.07 12.71 12.17
CA SER A 13 -6.93 14.15 12.43
C SER A 13 -5.85 14.50 13.46
N ASP A 14 -5.44 13.54 14.28
CA ASP A 14 -4.58 13.80 15.45
C ASP A 14 -3.11 13.41 15.25
N ASN A 15 -2.70 13.01 14.04
CA ASN A 15 -1.30 12.77 13.78
C ASN A 15 -0.57 14.08 13.45
N PRO A 16 0.34 14.58 14.30
CA PRO A 16 1.00 15.86 14.08
C PRO A 16 1.93 15.87 12.84
N TYR A 17 2.29 14.70 12.33
CA TYR A 17 3.20 14.54 11.18
C TYR A 17 2.48 14.28 9.86
N PHE A 18 1.17 14.03 9.89
CA PHE A 18 0.42 13.69 8.69
C PHE A 18 -0.99 14.32 8.75
N THR A 19 -1.26 15.21 7.83
CA THR A 19 -2.56 15.87 7.74
C THR A 19 -3.17 15.62 6.36
N ILE A 20 -4.40 15.08 6.35
CA ILE A 20 -5.25 15.01 5.16
C ILE A 20 -6.36 16.05 5.34
N THR A 21 -6.43 16.96 4.42
CA THR A 21 -7.56 17.88 4.29
C THR A 21 -8.35 17.53 3.04
N LYS A 22 -9.53 18.12 2.84
CA LYS A 22 -10.29 17.96 1.59
C LYS A 22 -9.54 18.41 0.34
N LYS A 23 -8.45 19.17 0.49
CA LYS A 23 -7.70 19.78 -0.61
C LYS A 23 -6.26 19.29 -0.73
N ASP A 24 -5.66 18.76 0.34
CA ASP A 24 -4.22 18.50 0.35
C ASP A 24 -3.84 17.34 1.27
N VAL A 25 -2.74 16.67 0.89
CA VAL A 25 -2.03 15.70 1.71
C VAL A 25 -0.65 16.27 2.00
N SER A 26 -0.41 16.65 3.24
CA SER A 26 0.90 17.18 3.64
C SER A 26 1.58 16.22 4.62
N VAL A 27 2.86 15.98 4.38
CA VAL A 27 3.73 15.19 5.26
C VAL A 27 4.76 16.15 5.86
N LYS A 28 4.76 16.25 7.18
CA LYS A 28 5.76 17.03 7.92
C LYS A 28 6.83 16.09 8.42
N PHE A 29 8.07 16.37 8.08
CA PHE A 29 9.20 15.60 8.56
C PHE A 29 9.82 16.27 9.79
N PRO A 30 10.26 15.49 10.79
CA PRO A 30 11.05 16.03 11.88
C PRO A 30 12.30 16.76 11.34
N ALA A 31 12.67 17.88 11.96
CA ALA A 31 13.77 18.72 11.48
C ALA A 31 15.13 17.99 11.42
N TYR A 32 15.28 16.92 12.21
CA TYR A 32 16.51 16.10 12.27
C TYR A 32 16.54 14.96 11.23
N PHE A 33 15.45 14.77 10.44
CA PHE A 33 15.45 13.80 9.35
C PHE A 33 16.17 14.37 8.12
N PRO A 34 16.88 13.53 7.36
CA PRO A 34 17.46 13.96 6.08
C PRO A 34 16.36 14.31 5.08
N LYS A 35 16.72 14.97 4.01
CA LYS A 35 15.79 15.18 2.89
C LYS A 35 15.38 13.82 2.31
N PRO A 36 14.09 13.60 1.98
CA PRO A 36 13.66 12.41 1.27
C PRO A 36 14.44 12.18 -0.02
N VAL A 37 14.77 10.94 -0.33
CA VAL A 37 15.39 10.53 -1.59
C VAL A 37 14.33 10.55 -2.71
N TYR A 38 13.10 10.12 -2.38
CA TYR A 38 11.99 10.08 -3.31
C TYR A 38 11.17 11.38 -3.27
N ALA A 39 11.00 12.01 -4.41
CA ALA A 39 10.15 13.19 -4.57
C ALA A 39 8.94 12.86 -5.46
N PHE A 40 7.75 13.27 -5.01
CA PHE A 40 6.48 13.06 -5.73
C PHE A 40 6.24 14.14 -6.81
N GLU A 41 7.24 14.45 -7.62
CA GLU A 41 7.16 15.58 -8.58
C GLU A 41 6.10 15.35 -9.66
N ASN A 42 6.05 14.13 -10.19
CA ASN A 42 5.16 13.77 -11.30
C ASN A 42 3.83 13.14 -10.83
N ASN A 43 3.74 12.71 -9.57
CA ASN A 43 2.57 12.07 -9.00
C ASN A 43 2.34 12.54 -7.56
N LYS A 44 1.86 13.76 -7.42
CA LYS A 44 1.63 14.36 -6.10
C LYS A 44 0.54 13.61 -5.35
N PRO A 45 0.75 13.31 -4.06
CA PRO A 45 -0.28 12.70 -3.24
C PRO A 45 -1.53 13.57 -3.19
N THR A 46 -2.69 12.97 -3.44
CA THR A 46 -3.99 13.61 -3.29
C THR A 46 -4.78 12.94 -2.17
N PRO A 47 -5.74 13.64 -1.53
CA PRO A 47 -6.59 13.02 -0.52
C PRO A 47 -7.34 11.77 -1.03
N ALA A 48 -7.90 11.85 -2.23
CA ALA A 48 -8.58 10.72 -2.86
C ALA A 48 -7.61 9.55 -3.14
N GLY A 49 -6.42 9.85 -3.69
CA GLY A 49 -5.38 8.85 -3.95
C GLY A 49 -4.88 8.16 -2.67
N PHE A 50 -4.75 8.93 -1.58
CA PHE A 50 -4.37 8.36 -0.29
C PHE A 50 -5.45 7.40 0.25
N VAL A 51 -6.72 7.81 0.21
CA VAL A 51 -7.83 6.96 0.66
C VAL A 51 -7.92 5.69 -0.18
N LEU A 52 -7.83 5.83 -1.51
CA LEU A 52 -7.83 4.69 -2.42
C LEU A 52 -6.65 3.73 -2.15
N GLY A 53 -5.44 4.25 -2.06
CA GLY A 53 -4.24 3.44 -1.78
C GLY A 53 -4.35 2.69 -0.45
N ARG A 54 -4.89 3.35 0.58
CA ARG A 54 -5.16 2.70 1.85
C ARG A 54 -6.21 1.61 1.75
N MET A 55 -7.31 1.83 1.02
CA MET A 55 -8.33 0.81 0.81
C MET A 55 -7.72 -0.41 0.10
N LEU A 56 -7.00 -0.19 -0.99
CA LEU A 56 -6.34 -1.26 -1.76
C LEU A 56 -5.28 -2.02 -0.94
N PHE A 57 -4.62 -1.37 0.01
CA PHE A 57 -3.66 -2.03 0.89
C PHE A 57 -4.31 -3.11 1.78
N TYR A 58 -5.54 -2.90 2.22
CA TYR A 58 -6.29 -3.85 3.05
C TYR A 58 -7.23 -4.77 2.26
N ASP A 59 -7.53 -4.41 1.02
CA ASP A 59 -8.43 -5.19 0.16
C ASP A 59 -7.67 -6.30 -0.57
N PRO A 60 -8.12 -7.55 -0.52
CA PRO A 60 -7.46 -8.66 -1.22
C PRO A 60 -7.67 -8.67 -2.73
N ILE A 61 -8.43 -7.74 -3.30
CA ILE A 61 -8.76 -7.69 -4.72
C ILE A 61 -7.55 -7.65 -5.65
N LEU A 62 -6.41 -7.15 -5.14
CA LEU A 62 -5.17 -7.06 -5.92
C LEU A 62 -4.52 -8.42 -6.17
N SER A 63 -4.86 -9.47 -5.40
CA SER A 63 -4.41 -10.83 -5.69
C SER A 63 -5.29 -11.52 -6.74
N ARG A 64 -4.76 -12.53 -7.42
CA ARG A 64 -5.47 -13.23 -8.51
C ARG A 64 -6.84 -13.75 -8.08
N ASP A 65 -6.90 -14.44 -6.94
CA ASP A 65 -8.11 -15.06 -6.39
C ASP A 65 -8.80 -14.22 -5.32
N SER A 66 -8.33 -12.99 -5.08
CA SER A 66 -8.85 -12.09 -4.05
C SER A 66 -8.78 -12.69 -2.63
N SER A 67 -7.74 -13.45 -2.31
CA SER A 67 -7.50 -14.04 -0.99
C SER A 67 -6.43 -13.32 -0.17
N THR A 68 -5.47 -12.64 -0.83
CA THR A 68 -4.29 -12.08 -0.21
C THR A 68 -4.23 -10.57 -0.40
N SER A 69 -4.16 -9.81 0.69
CA SER A 69 -3.95 -8.35 0.67
C SER A 69 -2.51 -7.98 1.03
N CYS A 70 -2.10 -6.74 0.78
CA CYS A 70 -0.81 -6.22 1.27
C CYS A 70 -0.73 -6.33 2.80
N ALA A 71 -1.84 -6.02 3.50
CA ALA A 71 -1.93 -6.08 4.95
C ALA A 71 -1.81 -7.50 5.53
N SER A 72 -2.05 -8.56 4.74
CA SER A 72 -1.85 -9.94 5.17
C SER A 72 -0.38 -10.22 5.50
N CYS A 73 0.54 -9.63 4.73
CA CYS A 73 1.97 -9.77 4.92
C CYS A 73 2.57 -8.59 5.69
N HIS A 74 2.13 -7.36 5.41
CA HIS A 74 2.61 -6.14 6.06
C HIS A 74 1.67 -5.73 7.20
N GLN A 75 1.83 -6.39 8.34
CA GLN A 75 0.92 -6.28 9.48
C GLN A 75 1.21 -5.02 10.30
N ARG A 76 0.19 -4.21 10.55
CA ARG A 76 0.33 -2.95 11.29
C ARG A 76 0.95 -3.11 12.68
N PHE A 77 0.52 -4.13 13.43
CA PHE A 77 1.03 -4.39 14.78
C PHE A 77 2.49 -4.88 14.80
N ALA A 78 3.00 -5.36 13.65
CA ALA A 78 4.37 -5.80 13.43
C ALA A 78 5.23 -4.73 12.73
N ALA A 79 4.91 -3.45 12.88
CA ALA A 79 5.57 -2.35 12.18
C ALA A 79 5.54 -2.48 10.65
N PHE A 80 4.43 -3.01 10.11
CA PHE A 80 4.23 -3.33 8.69
C PHE A 80 5.26 -4.34 8.14
N ALA A 81 5.77 -5.21 9.00
CA ALA A 81 6.50 -6.43 8.65
C ALA A 81 5.62 -7.65 8.98
N HIS A 82 6.23 -8.83 9.00
CA HIS A 82 5.60 -10.08 9.42
C HIS A 82 6.46 -10.72 10.52
N ILE A 83 5.86 -11.10 11.65
CA ILE A 83 6.61 -11.59 12.83
C ILE A 83 6.34 -13.06 13.15
N ASP A 84 5.26 -13.65 12.65
CA ASP A 84 4.86 -15.02 13.01
C ASP A 84 5.65 -16.10 12.25
N HIS A 85 6.23 -15.74 11.08
CA HIS A 85 6.91 -16.69 10.21
C HIS A 85 8.23 -16.11 9.67
N ALA A 86 9.23 -16.98 9.54
CA ALA A 86 10.52 -16.61 8.98
C ALA A 86 10.45 -16.26 7.47
N LEU A 87 9.49 -16.85 6.75
CA LEU A 87 9.27 -16.64 5.32
C LEU A 87 7.88 -16.08 5.06
N SER A 88 7.73 -15.31 3.97
CA SER A 88 6.43 -14.79 3.54
C SER A 88 5.49 -15.92 3.10
N HIS A 89 4.18 -15.67 3.24
CA HIS A 89 3.12 -16.54 2.75
C HIS A 89 2.24 -15.77 1.79
N GLY A 90 1.99 -16.32 0.63
CA GLY A 90 1.17 -15.70 -0.40
C GLY A 90 -0.08 -16.51 -0.74
N ILE A 91 -0.55 -16.33 -1.96
CA ILE A 91 -1.73 -16.99 -2.52
C ILE A 91 -1.65 -18.52 -2.33
N ASN A 92 -2.77 -19.16 -2.03
CA ASN A 92 -2.86 -20.61 -1.78
C ASN A 92 -1.90 -21.13 -0.68
N GLY A 93 -1.44 -20.27 0.23
CA GLY A 93 -0.49 -20.64 1.27
C GLY A 93 0.93 -20.94 0.74
N LEU A 94 1.25 -20.51 -0.47
CA LEU A 94 2.58 -20.66 -1.04
C LEU A 94 3.61 -19.89 -0.20
N ILE A 95 4.76 -20.50 0.02
CA ILE A 95 5.81 -19.96 0.87
C ILE A 95 6.85 -19.25 0.02
N GLY A 96 7.11 -17.99 0.31
CA GLY A 96 8.18 -17.19 -0.29
C GLY A 96 9.57 -17.63 0.18
N LYS A 97 10.60 -17.02 -0.42
CA LYS A 97 12.01 -17.37 -0.08
C LYS A 97 12.62 -16.43 0.97
N ARG A 98 11.93 -15.38 1.36
CA ARG A 98 12.42 -14.30 2.24
C ARG A 98 11.36 -13.86 3.22
N ASN A 99 11.79 -13.24 4.31
CA ASN A 99 10.87 -12.58 5.23
C ASN A 99 10.25 -11.33 4.58
N VAL A 100 9.11 -10.90 5.10
CA VAL A 100 8.44 -9.66 4.69
C VAL A 100 9.17 -8.46 5.29
N PRO A 101 9.76 -7.56 4.49
CA PRO A 101 10.41 -6.36 5.01
C PRO A 101 9.38 -5.36 5.54
N ALA A 102 9.77 -4.56 6.52
CA ALA A 102 8.94 -3.45 6.98
C ALA A 102 8.79 -2.37 5.90
N ILE A 103 7.57 -1.88 5.67
CA ILE A 103 7.29 -0.79 4.72
C ILE A 103 7.19 0.56 5.44
N GLN A 104 8.20 0.89 6.24
CA GLN A 104 8.29 2.16 6.93
C GLN A 104 9.35 3.05 6.28
N ASN A 105 9.13 4.35 6.32
CA ASN A 105 10.10 5.35 5.87
C ASN A 105 10.61 5.15 4.43
N MET A 106 9.78 4.62 3.55
CA MET A 106 10.16 4.22 2.19
C MET A 106 10.69 5.37 1.34
N ILE A 107 10.27 6.60 1.59
CA ILE A 107 10.72 7.78 0.84
C ILE A 107 12.21 8.13 1.03
N TRP A 108 12.87 7.55 2.04
CA TRP A 108 14.31 7.70 2.28
C TRP A 108 15.14 6.56 1.71
N GLN A 109 14.51 5.55 1.11
CA GLN A 109 15.21 4.41 0.52
C GLN A 109 15.42 4.65 -0.97
N SER A 110 16.62 4.32 -1.45
CA SER A 110 16.99 4.42 -2.87
C SER A 110 16.65 3.17 -3.68
N SER A 111 16.37 2.06 -3.01
CA SER A 111 15.97 0.79 -3.63
C SER A 111 15.09 -0.02 -2.69
N PHE A 112 14.30 -0.91 -3.25
CA PHE A 112 13.28 -1.70 -2.57
C PHE A 112 13.48 -3.18 -2.87
N MET A 113 12.83 -4.06 -2.11
CA MET A 113 13.05 -5.50 -2.00
C MET A 113 14.40 -5.78 -1.30
N TRP A 114 14.59 -7.01 -0.82
CA TRP A 114 15.80 -7.42 -0.10
C TRP A 114 17.09 -7.35 -0.94
N ASP A 115 16.96 -7.46 -2.26
CA ASP A 115 18.07 -7.44 -3.22
C ASP A 115 18.20 -6.10 -3.96
N GLY A 116 17.34 -5.12 -3.63
CA GLY A 116 17.35 -3.83 -4.31
C GLY A 116 16.85 -3.88 -5.76
N ALA A 117 16.10 -4.92 -6.13
CA ALA A 117 15.66 -5.15 -7.51
C ALA A 117 14.73 -4.06 -8.06
N VAL A 118 14.09 -3.29 -7.20
CA VAL A 118 13.22 -2.18 -7.58
C VAL A 118 13.81 -0.88 -7.07
N ASN A 119 14.00 0.09 -7.96
CA ASN A 119 14.60 1.39 -7.66
C ASN A 119 13.61 2.57 -7.70
N HIS A 120 12.31 2.29 -7.81
CA HIS A 120 11.28 3.32 -7.87
C HIS A 120 10.10 2.93 -6.98
N LEU A 121 9.73 3.83 -6.04
CA LEU A 121 8.70 3.55 -5.04
C LEU A 121 7.34 3.18 -5.64
N GLU A 122 6.93 3.88 -6.70
CA GLU A 122 5.64 3.63 -7.36
C GLU A 122 5.60 2.32 -8.17
N GLN A 123 6.74 1.77 -8.51
CA GLN A 123 6.85 0.48 -9.22
C GLN A 123 6.92 -0.70 -8.24
N GLN A 124 7.30 -0.43 -6.99
CA GLN A 124 7.49 -1.49 -5.99
C GLN A 124 6.26 -2.40 -5.82
N PRO A 125 5.01 -1.90 -5.75
CA PRO A 125 3.85 -2.75 -5.57
C PRO A 125 3.60 -3.75 -6.71
N LEU A 126 4.11 -3.47 -7.92
CA LEU A 126 3.95 -4.38 -9.05
C LEU A 126 4.71 -5.70 -8.86
N ALA A 127 5.83 -5.67 -8.14
CA ALA A 127 6.63 -6.87 -7.88
C ALA A 127 5.84 -7.94 -7.11
N PRO A 128 5.28 -7.69 -5.90
CA PRO A 128 4.48 -8.68 -5.20
C PRO A 128 3.15 -9.00 -5.91
N ILE A 129 2.53 -8.04 -6.60
CA ILE A 129 1.27 -8.27 -7.33
C ILE A 129 1.46 -9.33 -8.42
N THR A 130 2.56 -9.28 -9.17
CA THR A 130 2.82 -10.20 -10.28
C THR A 130 3.62 -11.44 -9.87
N ASN A 131 4.10 -11.53 -8.64
CA ASN A 131 4.86 -12.67 -8.18
C ASN A 131 3.96 -13.89 -7.96
N PRO A 132 4.21 -15.04 -8.63
CA PRO A 132 3.35 -16.22 -8.55
C PRO A 132 3.28 -16.87 -7.16
N VAL A 133 4.23 -16.61 -6.27
CA VAL A 133 4.20 -17.10 -4.88
C VAL A 133 3.69 -16.07 -3.86
N GLU A 134 3.33 -14.86 -4.32
CA GLU A 134 2.79 -13.81 -3.45
C GLU A 134 1.32 -13.51 -3.81
N MET A 135 1.03 -12.68 -4.81
CA MET A 135 -0.33 -12.30 -5.19
C MET A 135 -0.76 -12.88 -6.56
N ASP A 136 0.17 -13.33 -7.38
CA ASP A 136 -0.01 -14.08 -8.63
C ASP A 136 -1.03 -13.47 -9.61
N ASN A 137 -1.07 -12.16 -9.74
CA ASN A 137 -2.01 -11.49 -10.59
C ASN A 137 -1.35 -10.96 -11.88
N GLU A 138 -2.09 -10.99 -12.97
CA GLU A 138 -1.70 -10.37 -14.23
C GLU A 138 -2.17 -8.92 -14.27
N LEU A 139 -1.34 -8.00 -14.82
CA LEU A 139 -1.65 -6.58 -14.85
C LEU A 139 -2.94 -6.28 -15.61
N ILE A 140 -3.24 -7.01 -16.70
CA ILE A 140 -4.47 -6.83 -17.45
C ILE A 140 -5.71 -7.24 -16.64
N THR A 141 -5.61 -8.34 -15.91
CA THR A 141 -6.67 -8.82 -15.01
C THR A 141 -6.88 -7.83 -13.86
N LEU A 142 -5.80 -7.31 -13.29
CA LEU A 142 -5.84 -6.29 -12.26
C LEU A 142 -6.55 -5.03 -12.75
N MET A 143 -6.20 -4.52 -13.92
CA MET A 143 -6.85 -3.35 -14.51
C MET A 143 -8.35 -3.54 -14.68
N ASN A 144 -8.78 -4.71 -15.16
CA ASN A 144 -10.20 -5.04 -15.31
C ASN A 144 -10.92 -5.05 -13.94
N LYS A 145 -10.33 -5.65 -12.92
CA LYS A 145 -10.87 -5.62 -11.54
C LYS A 145 -11.02 -4.20 -11.01
N LEU A 146 -10.00 -3.36 -11.18
CA LEU A 146 -10.02 -1.97 -10.71
C LEU A 146 -11.02 -1.09 -11.48
N GLN A 147 -11.24 -1.34 -12.77
CA GLN A 147 -12.26 -0.64 -13.55
C GLN A 147 -13.68 -0.91 -13.04
N VAL A 148 -13.97 -2.15 -12.67
CA VAL A 148 -15.26 -2.50 -12.06
C VAL A 148 -15.46 -1.73 -10.75
N ILE A 149 -14.44 -1.65 -9.90
CA ILE A 149 -14.51 -0.87 -8.65
C ILE A 149 -14.71 0.62 -8.93
N SER A 150 -14.01 1.20 -9.91
CA SER A 150 -14.12 2.63 -10.22
C SER A 150 -15.55 2.99 -10.66
N GLN A 151 -16.25 2.10 -11.35
CA GLN A 151 -17.66 2.28 -11.68
C GLN A 151 -18.54 2.33 -10.42
N TRP A 152 -18.26 1.49 -9.41
CA TRP A 152 -18.99 1.54 -8.13
C TRP A 152 -18.77 2.85 -7.38
N PHE A 153 -17.55 3.38 -7.37
CA PHE A 153 -17.26 4.67 -6.76
C PHE A 153 -17.97 5.85 -7.46
N THR A 154 -18.13 5.79 -8.77
CA THR A 154 -18.86 6.81 -9.54
C THR A 154 -20.36 6.82 -9.22
N TYR A 155 -20.94 5.69 -8.82
CA TYR A 155 -22.34 5.61 -8.38
C TYR A 155 -22.56 6.02 -6.91
N LEU A 156 -21.49 6.17 -6.12
CA LEU A 156 -21.57 6.52 -4.69
C LEU A 156 -21.22 7.99 -4.39
N LEU A 157 -20.76 8.75 -5.38
CA LEU A 157 -20.46 10.19 -5.31
C LEU A 157 -21.50 11.00 -6.05
#